data_dd6f01b47f9cf5777cced8773ebabdf9
#
_entry.id   dd6f01b47f9cf5777cced8773ebabdf9
#
_cell.length_a   1.000
_cell.length_b   1.000
_cell.length_c   1.000
_cell.angle_alpha   90.00
_cell.angle_beta   90.00
_cell.angle_gamma   90.00
#
_symmetry.space_group_name_H-M   'P 1'
#
loop_
_entity.id
_entity.type
_entity.pdbx_description
1 polymer ?
#
loop_
_entity_poly.entity_id
_entity_poly.type
_entity_poly.pdbx_seq_one_letter_code
_entity_poly.pdbx_strand_id
1 'polypeptide(L)'
;MRKLIMLMMIVMSYQSIQSQEIYFKTGKNFTQYDYKSDTNSSPSLQAGSGNFYEIGYVMKLNNEKLKYAIGLSLNEYNAIGGNAVSSYSWDTQYLGVENTFSIAFVNWNGLQASVNGGLGISSLIYGKQNINGEYLDLSSQKEFSGIWVAPKLGLTASYNVDNDICLSLGYAYSKSFSLSNSTDEKLSFNNSQIQFGVHFMFR
;
A
#
# COMPACT_ATOMS: atom_id res chain seq x y z
N MET A 1 -13.59 -7.00 26.64
CA MET A 1 -12.53 -6.92 25.63
C MET A 1 -11.62 -8.15 25.60
N ARG A 2 -10.96 -8.59 26.70
CA ARG A 2 -10.11 -9.81 26.72
C ARG A 2 -10.81 -11.09 26.23
N LYS A 3 -12.06 -11.33 26.60
CA LYS A 3 -12.83 -12.52 26.17
C LYS A 3 -13.17 -12.49 24.67
N LEU A 4 -13.37 -11.31 24.08
CA LEU A 4 -13.65 -11.14 22.65
C LEU A 4 -12.40 -11.43 21.80
N ILE A 5 -11.23 -10.99 22.27
CA ILE A 5 -9.93 -11.25 21.63
C ILE A 5 -9.60 -12.75 21.69
N MET A 6 -9.89 -13.40 22.82
CA MET A 6 -9.69 -14.85 22.99
C MET A 6 -10.62 -15.67 22.08
N LEU A 7 -11.88 -15.23 21.94
CA LEU A 7 -12.84 -15.85 21.02
C LEU A 7 -12.41 -15.67 19.55
N MET A 8 -11.91 -14.49 19.19
CA MET A 8 -11.38 -14.22 17.85
C MET A 8 -10.15 -15.07 17.52
N MET A 9 -9.24 -15.27 18.49
CA MET A 9 -8.08 -16.16 18.32
C MET A 9 -8.49 -17.63 18.18
N ILE A 10 -9.53 -18.09 18.91
CA ILE A 10 -10.05 -19.45 18.80
C ILE A 10 -10.74 -19.67 17.45
N VAL A 11 -11.50 -18.71 16.96
CA VAL A 11 -12.14 -18.78 15.63
C VAL A 11 -11.09 -18.78 14.49
N MET A 12 -10.01 -18.04 14.64
CA MET A 12 -8.89 -18.07 13.68
C MET A 12 -8.12 -19.41 13.68
N SER A 13 -8.05 -20.12 14.82
CA SER A 13 -7.37 -21.42 14.91
C SER A 13 -8.17 -22.60 14.34
N TYR A 14 -9.47 -22.42 14.13
CA TYR A 14 -10.35 -23.46 13.50
C TYR A 14 -10.39 -23.41 11.98
N GLN A 15 -9.76 -22.44 11.34
CA GLN A 15 -9.62 -22.43 9.89
C GLN A 15 -8.65 -23.55 9.50
N SER A 16 -9.19 -24.62 8.96
CA SER A 16 -8.41 -25.70 8.36
C SER A 16 -7.38 -25.09 7.41
N ILE A 17 -6.10 -25.33 7.68
CA ILE A 17 -4.96 -24.81 6.94
C ILE A 17 -4.97 -25.49 5.54
N GLN A 18 -5.79 -24.98 4.64
CA GLN A 18 -5.77 -25.40 3.24
C GLN A 18 -4.89 -24.40 2.48
N SER A 19 -3.73 -24.90 2.04
CA SER A 19 -2.78 -24.21 1.14
C SER A 19 -2.42 -22.80 1.60
N GLN A 20 -1.35 -22.70 2.37
CA GLN A 20 -0.75 -21.44 2.81
C GLN A 20 0.11 -20.88 1.68
N GLU A 21 0.03 -19.57 1.45
CA GLU A 21 0.82 -18.90 0.44
C GLU A 21 1.50 -17.69 1.10
N ILE A 22 2.83 -17.67 1.09
CA ILE A 22 3.62 -16.50 1.48
C ILE A 22 4.02 -15.78 0.22
N TYR A 23 3.95 -14.46 0.23
CA TYR A 23 4.36 -13.66 -0.92
C TYR A 23 5.33 -12.55 -0.53
N PHE A 24 6.13 -12.19 -1.49
CA PHE A 24 6.91 -10.96 -1.49
C PHE A 24 6.56 -10.17 -2.76
N LYS A 25 6.26 -8.88 -2.60
CA LYS A 25 6.02 -7.96 -3.71
C LYS A 25 6.98 -6.78 -3.63
N THR A 26 7.37 -6.29 -4.80
CA THR A 26 8.12 -5.05 -4.94
C THR A 26 7.59 -4.28 -6.15
N GLY A 27 7.98 -3.01 -6.27
CA GLY A 27 7.55 -2.21 -7.40
C GLY A 27 7.80 -0.71 -7.23
N LYS A 28 6.99 0.06 -7.94
CA LYS A 28 7.07 1.52 -7.95
C LYS A 28 5.75 2.17 -7.61
N ASN A 29 5.82 3.18 -6.77
CA ASN A 29 4.76 4.13 -6.47
C ASN A 29 4.95 5.38 -7.32
N PHE A 30 3.85 5.91 -7.86
CA PHE A 30 3.76 7.21 -8.51
C PHE A 30 2.72 8.02 -7.72
N THR A 31 3.19 8.96 -6.92
CA THR A 31 2.38 9.63 -5.90
C THR A 31 2.16 11.07 -6.25
N GLN A 32 0.92 11.51 -6.20
CA GLN A 32 0.51 12.89 -6.35
C GLN A 32 -0.16 13.35 -5.05
N TYR A 33 0.42 14.36 -4.41
CA TYR A 33 -0.12 14.97 -3.20
C TYR A 33 -1.16 16.03 -3.53
N ASP A 34 -2.25 16.01 -2.77
CA ASP A 34 -3.30 17.03 -2.77
C ASP A 34 -3.26 17.73 -1.40
N TYR A 35 -2.81 18.97 -1.40
CA TYR A 35 -2.78 19.82 -0.21
C TYR A 35 -3.88 20.86 -0.29
N LYS A 36 -4.74 20.91 0.70
CA LYS A 36 -5.80 21.92 0.82
C LYS A 36 -5.50 22.83 2.00
N SER A 37 -5.26 24.11 1.72
CA SER A 37 -5.19 25.19 2.72
C SER A 37 -6.26 26.20 2.42
N ASP A 38 -6.91 26.73 3.45
CA ASP A 38 -8.02 27.70 3.30
C ASP A 38 -7.57 29.08 2.75
N THR A 39 -6.29 29.37 2.70
CA THR A 39 -5.78 30.72 2.44
C THR A 39 -5.01 30.92 1.14
N ASN A 40 -4.52 29.88 0.45
CA ASN A 40 -3.75 30.08 -0.80
C ASN A 40 -3.72 28.85 -1.69
N SER A 41 -3.67 29.09 -3.01
CA SER A 41 -3.36 28.09 -4.02
C SER A 41 -2.04 27.39 -3.68
N SER A 42 -2.13 26.10 -3.35
CA SER A 42 -0.97 25.24 -3.11
C SER A 42 -0.01 25.28 -4.30
N PRO A 43 1.31 25.32 -4.07
CA PRO A 43 2.26 25.08 -5.15
C PRO A 43 1.91 23.73 -5.79
N SER A 44 1.88 23.69 -7.12
CA SER A 44 1.57 22.47 -7.86
C SER A 44 2.69 21.45 -7.64
N LEU A 45 2.46 20.53 -6.69
CA LEU A 45 3.32 19.38 -6.49
C LEU A 45 3.19 18.46 -7.70
N GLN A 46 4.31 18.14 -8.32
CA GLN A 46 4.38 17.15 -9.37
C GLN A 46 4.47 15.76 -8.76
N ALA A 47 3.95 14.78 -9.47
CA ALA A 47 4.03 13.40 -9.04
C ALA A 47 5.49 12.95 -8.89
N GLY A 48 5.84 12.46 -7.71
CA GLY A 48 7.10 11.79 -7.45
C GLY A 48 7.00 10.29 -7.64
N SER A 49 8.16 9.63 -7.75
CA SER A 49 8.25 8.18 -7.76
C SER A 49 8.98 7.66 -6.54
N GLY A 50 8.51 6.56 -5.97
CA GLY A 50 9.12 5.88 -4.84
C GLY A 50 9.13 4.37 -5.03
N ASN A 51 9.75 3.66 -4.10
CA ASN A 51 9.78 2.21 -4.09
C ASN A 51 8.64 1.66 -3.23
N PHE A 52 8.31 0.40 -3.47
CA PHE A 52 7.33 -0.35 -2.74
C PHE A 52 7.85 -1.75 -2.44
N TYR A 53 7.66 -2.18 -1.21
CA TYR A 53 7.98 -3.53 -0.74
C TYR A 53 6.85 -4.02 0.15
N GLU A 54 6.45 -5.26 -0.03
CA GLU A 54 5.41 -5.91 0.79
C GLU A 54 5.75 -7.37 0.97
N ILE A 55 5.66 -7.86 2.20
CA ILE A 55 5.71 -9.28 2.53
C ILE A 55 4.44 -9.64 3.26
N GLY A 56 3.86 -10.78 2.92
CA GLY A 56 2.60 -11.15 3.54
C GLY A 56 2.20 -12.59 3.30
N TYR A 57 0.99 -12.85 3.73
CA TYR A 57 0.37 -14.16 3.75
C TYR A 57 -0.97 -14.11 3.05
N VAL A 58 -1.26 -15.14 2.22
CA VAL A 58 -2.53 -15.29 1.52
C VAL A 58 -3.29 -16.48 2.07
N MET A 59 -4.55 -16.25 2.36
CA MET A 59 -5.53 -17.28 2.72
C MET A 59 -6.52 -17.47 1.58
N LYS A 60 -6.73 -18.70 1.16
CA LYS A 60 -7.81 -19.05 0.24
C LYS A 60 -9.11 -19.13 1.05
N LEU A 61 -10.07 -18.30 0.69
CA LEU A 61 -11.42 -18.36 1.23
C LEU A 61 -12.26 -19.32 0.36
N ASN A 62 -13.42 -19.70 0.86
CA ASN A 62 -14.34 -20.66 0.26
C ASN A 62 -14.40 -20.55 -1.29
N ASN A 63 -13.80 -21.51 -2.02
CA ASN A 63 -13.47 -21.56 -3.44
C ASN A 63 -12.14 -20.85 -3.80
N GLU A 64 -11.35 -21.48 -4.63
CA GLU A 64 -10.05 -20.98 -5.13
C GLU A 64 -10.11 -19.62 -5.83
N LYS A 65 -11.31 -19.10 -6.07
CA LYS A 65 -11.55 -17.81 -6.72
C LYS A 65 -11.40 -16.61 -5.79
N LEU A 66 -11.66 -16.79 -4.49
CA LEU A 66 -11.60 -15.70 -3.50
C LEU A 66 -10.41 -15.90 -2.58
N LYS A 67 -9.53 -14.94 -2.56
CA LYS A 67 -8.34 -14.92 -1.68
C LYS A 67 -8.37 -13.68 -0.79
N TYR A 68 -7.89 -13.83 0.43
CA TYR A 68 -7.61 -12.72 1.33
C TYR A 68 -6.11 -12.70 1.65
N ALA A 69 -5.50 -11.55 1.54
CA ALA A 69 -4.09 -11.34 1.85
C ALA A 69 -3.96 -10.31 2.98
N ILE A 70 -3.02 -10.58 3.89
CA ILE A 70 -2.55 -9.63 4.88
C ILE A 70 -1.03 -9.52 4.76
N GLY A 71 -0.51 -8.29 4.73
CA GLY A 71 0.93 -8.06 4.56
C GLY A 71 1.43 -6.85 5.33
N LEU A 72 2.75 -6.83 5.56
CA LEU A 72 3.49 -5.66 5.99
C LEU A 72 4.07 -4.99 4.76
N SER A 73 3.87 -3.69 4.64
CA SER A 73 4.33 -2.89 3.52
C SER A 73 5.25 -1.77 3.95
N LEU A 74 6.28 -1.51 3.14
CA LEU A 74 7.10 -0.32 3.19
C LEU A 74 6.89 0.43 1.87
N ASN A 75 6.33 1.63 1.97
CA ASN A 75 6.00 2.46 0.82
C ASN A 75 6.77 3.77 0.87
N GLU A 76 7.42 4.14 -0.22
CA GLU A 76 7.93 5.48 -0.45
C GLU A 76 6.90 6.26 -1.26
N TYR A 77 6.44 7.38 -0.70
CA TYR A 77 5.53 8.31 -1.36
C TYR A 77 6.24 9.65 -1.51
N ASN A 78 6.84 9.86 -2.68
CA ASN A 78 7.67 11.01 -2.94
C ASN A 78 6.92 12.06 -3.75
N ALA A 79 7.33 13.33 -3.63
CA ALA A 79 6.85 14.42 -4.44
C ALA A 79 7.99 15.33 -4.85
N ILE A 80 7.83 15.97 -5.99
CA ILE A 80 8.78 16.95 -6.52
C ILE A 80 8.00 18.22 -6.85
N GLY A 81 8.64 19.37 -6.69
CA GLY A 81 8.05 20.64 -7.04
C GLY A 81 9.09 21.71 -7.23
N GLY A 82 8.65 22.87 -7.65
CA GLY A 82 9.50 24.02 -7.85
C GLY A 82 9.44 24.60 -9.25
N ASN A 83 10.30 25.59 -9.45
CA ASN A 83 10.49 26.28 -10.71
C ASN A 83 11.99 26.45 -10.98
N ALA A 84 12.36 27.24 -11.99
CA ALA A 84 13.75 27.45 -12.37
C ALA A 84 14.63 28.13 -11.28
N VAL A 85 14.01 28.70 -10.25
CA VAL A 85 14.70 29.46 -9.18
C VAL A 85 14.64 28.72 -7.84
N SER A 86 13.62 27.92 -7.59
CA SER A 86 13.47 27.17 -6.35
C SER A 86 12.99 25.76 -6.65
N SER A 87 13.70 24.78 -6.08
CA SER A 87 13.34 23.37 -6.16
C SER A 87 13.01 22.85 -4.78
N TYR A 88 12.01 21.97 -4.68
CA TYR A 88 11.74 21.25 -3.46
C TYR A 88 11.32 19.80 -3.76
N SER A 89 11.65 18.92 -2.84
CA SER A 89 11.24 17.52 -2.89
C SER A 89 10.80 17.04 -1.52
N TRP A 90 9.90 16.07 -1.53
CA TRP A 90 9.50 15.30 -0.37
C TRP A 90 9.91 13.85 -0.58
N ASP A 91 10.70 13.35 0.35
CA ASP A 91 11.09 11.95 0.43
C ASP A 91 10.47 11.36 1.69
N THR A 92 9.51 10.47 1.53
CA THR A 92 8.73 9.92 2.65
C THR A 92 8.68 8.41 2.60
N GLN A 93 8.74 7.77 3.78
CA GLN A 93 8.58 6.32 3.93
C GLN A 93 7.51 6.03 4.97
N TYR A 94 6.58 5.17 4.58
CA TYR A 94 5.47 4.71 5.41
C TYR A 94 5.58 3.21 5.64
N LEU A 95 5.51 2.81 6.90
CA LEU A 95 5.36 1.41 7.30
C LEU A 95 3.89 1.15 7.57
N GLY A 96 3.35 0.07 7.02
CA GLY A 96 1.92 -0.22 7.11
C GLY A 96 1.56 -1.68 7.08
N VAL A 97 0.27 -1.93 7.30
CA VAL A 97 -0.39 -3.22 7.14
C VAL A 97 -1.38 -3.10 6.00
N GLU A 98 -1.26 -4.02 5.05
CA GLU A 98 -2.14 -4.11 3.88
C GLU A 98 -3.13 -5.27 4.07
N ASN A 99 -4.40 -5.01 3.79
CA ASN A 99 -5.45 -6.01 3.76
C ASN A 99 -6.05 -6.01 2.36
N THR A 100 -6.05 -7.14 1.67
CA THR A 100 -6.48 -7.21 0.27
C THR A 100 -7.36 -8.43 0.05
N PHE A 101 -8.53 -8.21 -0.54
CA PHE A 101 -9.38 -9.25 -1.11
C PHE A 101 -9.13 -9.31 -2.62
N SER A 102 -9.01 -10.52 -3.15
CA SER A 102 -8.77 -10.78 -4.57
C SER A 102 -9.80 -11.75 -5.09
N ILE A 103 -10.42 -11.41 -6.22
CA ILE A 103 -11.40 -12.26 -6.91
C ILE A 103 -10.85 -12.60 -8.30
N ALA A 104 -10.57 -13.89 -8.53
CA ALA A 104 -10.14 -14.36 -9.84
C ALA A 104 -11.32 -14.42 -10.80
N PHE A 105 -11.18 -13.81 -11.98
CA PHE A 105 -12.17 -13.81 -13.06
C PHE A 105 -11.68 -14.56 -14.32
N VAL A 106 -10.37 -14.78 -14.46
CA VAL A 106 -9.77 -15.66 -15.47
C VAL A 106 -8.90 -16.68 -14.77
N ASN A 107 -9.00 -17.94 -15.19
CA ASN A 107 -8.10 -19.01 -14.78
C ASN A 107 -7.93 -19.95 -15.98
N TRP A 108 -6.76 -19.92 -16.62
CA TRP A 108 -6.47 -20.66 -17.83
C TRP A 108 -4.99 -21.07 -17.87
N ASN A 109 -4.72 -22.39 -17.91
CA ASN A 109 -3.36 -22.96 -18.05
C ASN A 109 -2.30 -22.34 -17.12
N GLY A 110 -2.61 -22.18 -15.82
CA GLY A 110 -1.68 -21.59 -14.86
C GLY A 110 -1.66 -20.07 -14.85
N LEU A 111 -2.29 -19.41 -15.84
CA LEU A 111 -2.49 -17.97 -15.85
C LEU A 111 -3.78 -17.61 -15.11
N GLN A 112 -3.72 -16.71 -14.17
CA GLN A 112 -4.86 -16.21 -13.43
C GLN A 112 -4.90 -14.69 -13.50
N ALA A 113 -6.07 -14.10 -13.77
CA ALA A 113 -6.31 -12.68 -13.65
C ALA A 113 -7.33 -12.42 -12.55
N SER A 114 -7.05 -11.43 -11.70
CA SER A 114 -7.88 -11.08 -10.55
C SER A 114 -8.08 -9.58 -10.41
N VAL A 115 -9.25 -9.20 -9.87
CA VAL A 115 -9.53 -7.87 -9.35
C VAL A 115 -9.23 -7.89 -7.86
N ASN A 116 -8.58 -6.83 -7.37
CA ASN A 116 -8.20 -6.69 -5.98
C ASN A 116 -8.86 -5.47 -5.37
N GLY A 117 -9.39 -5.60 -4.17
CA GLY A 117 -9.88 -4.49 -3.35
C GLY A 117 -9.29 -4.58 -1.96
N GLY A 118 -8.82 -3.48 -1.40
CA GLY A 118 -8.13 -3.53 -0.13
C GLY A 118 -8.12 -2.23 0.65
N LEU A 119 -7.51 -2.31 1.83
CA LEU A 119 -7.32 -1.20 2.75
C LEU A 119 -5.91 -1.29 3.36
N GLY A 120 -5.11 -0.26 3.12
CA GLY A 120 -3.84 -0.06 3.80
C GLY A 120 -4.02 0.83 5.04
N ILE A 121 -3.31 0.50 6.10
CA ILE A 121 -3.19 1.34 7.30
C ILE A 121 -1.70 1.50 7.56
N SER A 122 -1.22 2.74 7.58
CA SER A 122 0.22 3.02 7.68
C SER A 122 0.51 4.25 8.53
N SER A 123 1.77 4.38 8.91
CA SER A 123 2.31 5.55 9.59
C SER A 123 3.63 5.96 8.96
N LEU A 124 3.89 7.26 8.92
CA LEU A 124 5.17 7.80 8.49
C LEU A 124 6.27 7.36 9.48
N ILE A 125 7.34 6.74 8.95
CA ILE A 125 8.52 6.36 9.74
C ILE A 125 9.75 7.21 9.38
N TYR A 126 9.74 7.80 8.19
CA TYR A 126 10.78 8.70 7.73
C TYR A 126 10.16 9.73 6.78
N GLY A 127 10.53 11.00 6.93
CA GLY A 127 10.08 12.06 6.06
C GLY A 127 11.08 13.21 6.02
N LYS A 128 11.48 13.61 4.82
CA LYS A 128 12.43 14.68 4.59
C LYS A 128 11.93 15.58 3.48
N GLN A 129 11.90 16.88 3.76
CA GLN A 129 11.69 17.91 2.77
C GLN A 129 13.02 18.57 2.45
N ASN A 130 13.30 18.76 1.18
CA ASN A 130 14.43 19.55 0.70
C ASN A 130 13.88 20.80 0.02
N ILE A 131 14.32 21.98 0.46
CA ILE A 131 14.01 23.26 -0.14
C ILE A 131 15.34 23.96 -0.46
N ASN A 132 15.71 24.05 -1.74
CA ASN A 132 16.94 24.70 -2.20
C ASN A 132 18.23 24.22 -1.49
N GLY A 133 18.26 22.92 -1.09
CA GLY A 133 19.38 22.33 -0.37
C GLY A 133 19.28 22.36 1.16
N GLU A 134 18.30 23.05 1.72
CA GLU A 134 17.98 22.99 3.14
C GLU A 134 17.01 21.86 3.44
N TYR A 135 17.23 21.16 4.55
CA TYR A 135 16.48 19.97 4.93
C TYR A 135 15.59 20.24 6.14
N LEU A 136 14.32 19.85 6.01
CA LEU A 136 13.33 19.88 7.09
C LEU A 136 12.82 18.46 7.35
N ASP A 137 12.70 18.08 8.61
CA ASP A 137 12.12 16.80 9.02
C ASP A 137 10.59 16.88 8.99
N LEU A 138 9.98 16.06 8.12
CA LEU A 138 8.53 15.95 7.99
C LEU A 138 7.89 15.08 9.08
N SER A 139 8.65 14.24 9.76
CA SER A 139 8.11 13.37 10.81
C SER A 139 7.62 14.15 12.04
N SER A 140 8.13 15.35 12.23
CA SER A 140 7.71 16.28 13.28
C SER A 140 6.50 17.16 12.90
N GLN A 141 6.12 17.15 11.61
CA GLN A 141 5.00 17.95 11.11
C GLN A 141 3.67 17.21 11.32
N LYS A 142 2.68 17.93 11.88
CA LYS A 142 1.37 17.36 12.23
C LYS A 142 0.61 16.81 11.02
N GLU A 143 0.80 17.42 9.84
CA GLU A 143 0.15 17.06 8.59
C GLU A 143 0.59 15.68 8.08
N PHE A 144 1.83 15.29 8.37
CA PHE A 144 2.42 14.01 7.97
C PHE A 144 2.34 12.95 9.06
N SER A 145 2.20 13.37 10.32
CA SER A 145 2.17 12.47 11.46
C SER A 145 0.83 11.73 11.59
N GLY A 146 0.84 10.62 12.35
CA GLY A 146 -0.37 9.88 12.69
C GLY A 146 -0.66 8.69 11.77
N ILE A 147 -1.91 8.24 11.80
CA ILE A 147 -2.36 7.05 11.07
C ILE A 147 -2.96 7.48 9.75
N TRP A 148 -2.48 6.83 8.69
CA TRP A 148 -2.96 7.00 7.32
C TRP A 148 -3.76 5.79 6.89
N VAL A 149 -4.85 6.03 6.19
CA VAL A 149 -5.73 4.99 5.64
C VAL A 149 -5.79 5.16 4.13
N ALA A 150 -5.63 4.05 3.43
CA ALA A 150 -5.55 4.01 1.97
C ALA A 150 -6.46 2.91 1.39
N PRO A 151 -7.74 3.18 1.09
CA PRO A 151 -8.50 2.31 0.22
C PRO A 151 -7.80 2.14 -1.12
N LYS A 152 -7.77 0.88 -1.60
CA LYS A 152 -7.00 0.45 -2.76
C LYS A 152 -7.87 -0.41 -3.67
N LEU A 153 -7.74 -0.19 -4.98
CA LEU A 153 -8.29 -1.06 -6.02
C LEU A 153 -7.20 -1.42 -7.02
N GLY A 154 -7.25 -2.63 -7.57
CA GLY A 154 -6.21 -3.06 -8.49
C GLY A 154 -6.59 -4.27 -9.33
N LEU A 155 -5.68 -4.58 -10.25
CA LEU A 155 -5.71 -5.76 -11.10
C LEU A 155 -4.39 -6.51 -10.96
N THR A 156 -4.43 -7.82 -10.95
CA THR A 156 -3.23 -8.66 -10.91
C THR A 156 -3.36 -9.79 -11.91
N ALA A 157 -2.32 -9.96 -12.72
CA ALA A 157 -2.09 -11.16 -13.50
C ALA A 157 -1.05 -12.01 -12.78
N SER A 158 -1.29 -13.29 -12.62
CA SER A 158 -0.39 -14.22 -11.96
C SER A 158 -0.22 -15.49 -12.79
N TYR A 159 0.97 -16.05 -12.76
CA TYR A 159 1.34 -17.24 -13.50
C TYR A 159 2.03 -18.26 -12.60
N ASN A 160 1.49 -19.45 -12.53
CA ASN A 160 2.11 -20.57 -11.81
C ASN A 160 3.25 -21.13 -12.65
N VAL A 161 4.49 -20.91 -12.19
CA VAL A 161 5.70 -21.45 -12.84
C VAL A 161 5.79 -22.96 -12.60
N ASP A 162 5.47 -23.36 -11.38
CA ASP A 162 5.32 -24.75 -10.97
C ASP A 162 4.23 -24.88 -9.89
N ASN A 163 4.23 -26.01 -9.17
CA ASN A 163 3.25 -26.28 -8.13
C ASN A 163 3.43 -25.43 -6.86
N ASP A 164 4.62 -24.87 -6.65
CA ASP A 164 5.03 -24.24 -5.40
C ASP A 164 5.35 -22.73 -5.59
N ILE A 165 5.58 -22.29 -6.85
CA ILE A 165 5.97 -20.92 -7.17
C ILE A 165 5.01 -20.29 -8.18
N CYS A 166 4.53 -19.09 -7.83
CA CYS A 166 3.72 -18.27 -8.70
C CYS A 166 4.34 -16.86 -8.81
N LEU A 167 4.40 -16.34 -10.02
CA LEU A 167 4.81 -14.95 -10.29
C LEU A 167 3.57 -14.09 -10.51
N SER A 168 3.62 -12.85 -10.10
CA SER A 168 2.53 -11.91 -10.30
C SER A 168 3.01 -10.56 -10.80
N LEU A 169 2.20 -9.94 -11.66
CA LEU A 169 2.33 -8.56 -12.10
C LEU A 169 1.01 -7.86 -11.82
N GLY A 170 1.06 -6.72 -11.14
CA GLY A 170 -0.13 -6.00 -10.73
C GLY A 170 -0.04 -4.51 -10.96
N TYR A 171 -1.22 -3.90 -11.02
CA TYR A 171 -1.41 -2.47 -10.93
C TYR A 171 -2.45 -2.18 -9.85
N ALA A 172 -2.18 -1.21 -9.00
CA ALA A 172 -3.12 -0.75 -7.99
C ALA A 172 -3.19 0.78 -7.96
N TYR A 173 -4.38 1.27 -7.68
CA TYR A 173 -4.63 2.68 -7.42
C TYR A 173 -5.17 2.82 -6.00
N SER A 174 -4.66 3.80 -5.25
CA SER A 174 -5.11 4.11 -3.90
C SER A 174 -5.20 5.61 -3.67
N LYS A 175 -6.08 5.98 -2.74
CA LYS A 175 -6.15 7.35 -2.22
C LYS A 175 -5.92 7.28 -0.72
N SER A 176 -4.89 7.99 -0.26
CA SER A 176 -4.50 8.01 1.15
C SER A 176 -4.95 9.28 1.83
N PHE A 177 -5.45 9.16 3.05
CA PHE A 177 -5.83 10.28 3.89
C PHE A 177 -5.48 9.99 5.36
N SER A 178 -5.12 11.05 6.08
CA SER A 178 -4.81 10.96 7.51
C SER A 178 -6.08 10.92 8.35
N LEU A 179 -6.11 10.01 9.34
CA LEU A 179 -7.19 9.96 10.35
C LEU A 179 -6.97 10.94 11.50
N SER A 180 -5.75 11.46 11.65
CA SER A 180 -5.32 12.24 12.82
C SER A 180 -5.39 13.75 12.60
N ASN A 181 -5.92 14.22 11.47
CA ASN A 181 -5.93 15.65 11.15
C ASN A 181 -6.86 16.44 12.08
N SER A 182 -6.25 17.06 13.10
CA SER A 182 -6.85 18.10 13.94
C SER A 182 -6.50 19.52 13.46
N THR A 183 -5.92 19.68 12.27
CA THR A 183 -5.52 20.95 11.69
C THR A 183 -6.49 21.36 10.58
N ASP A 184 -6.64 22.66 10.31
CA ASP A 184 -7.41 23.22 9.21
C ASP A 184 -6.81 22.84 7.84
N GLU A 185 -5.57 22.37 7.82
CA GLU A 185 -4.84 21.90 6.65
C GLU A 185 -5.02 20.40 6.47
N LYS A 186 -5.53 19.98 5.30
CA LYS A 186 -5.76 18.58 4.96
C LYS A 186 -4.80 18.12 3.88
N LEU A 187 -3.94 17.18 4.24
CA LEU A 187 -3.06 16.49 3.31
C LEU A 187 -3.68 15.15 2.91
N SER A 188 -3.73 14.90 1.62
CA SER A 188 -4.08 13.59 1.04
C SER A 188 -3.19 13.32 -0.16
N PHE A 189 -3.11 12.08 -0.62
CA PHE A 189 -2.40 11.76 -1.85
C PHE A 189 -3.04 10.60 -2.59
N ASN A 190 -2.93 10.66 -3.91
CA ASN A 190 -3.28 9.60 -4.81
C ASN A 190 -2.01 8.85 -5.19
N ASN A 191 -2.07 7.53 -5.25
CA ASN A 191 -0.94 6.70 -5.62
C ASN A 191 -1.32 5.67 -6.68
N SER A 192 -0.57 5.64 -7.77
CA SER A 192 -0.58 4.59 -8.76
C SER A 192 0.63 3.68 -8.53
N GLN A 193 0.40 2.37 -8.40
CA GLN A 193 1.44 1.42 -8.01
C GLN A 193 1.55 0.31 -9.04
N ILE A 194 2.75 0.08 -9.55
CA ILE A 194 3.09 -1.09 -10.37
C ILE A 194 3.78 -2.09 -9.44
N GLN A 195 3.31 -3.34 -9.44
CA GLN A 195 3.75 -4.39 -8.51
C GLN A 195 4.27 -5.59 -9.28
N PHE A 196 5.36 -6.15 -8.84
CA PHE A 196 5.87 -7.46 -9.20
C PHE A 196 5.92 -8.32 -7.94
N GLY A 197 5.44 -9.56 -8.01
CA GLY A 197 5.40 -10.45 -6.84
C GLY A 197 5.87 -11.86 -7.14
N VAL A 198 6.44 -12.47 -6.11
CA VAL A 198 6.75 -13.90 -6.06
C VAL A 198 5.97 -14.50 -4.89
N HIS A 199 5.28 -15.59 -5.15
CA HIS A 199 4.42 -16.27 -4.19
C HIS A 199 4.91 -17.69 -4.02
N PHE A 200 5.04 -18.14 -2.79
CA PHE A 200 5.45 -19.49 -2.40
C PHE A 200 4.25 -20.18 -1.77
N MET A 201 3.82 -21.28 -2.40
CA MET A 201 2.67 -22.08 -1.96
C MET A 201 3.16 -23.25 -1.12
N PHE A 202 2.64 -23.39 0.09
CA PHE A 202 2.91 -24.51 0.98
C PHE A 202 1.66 -25.40 1.04
N ARG A 203 1.87 -26.72 0.92
CA ARG A 203 0.81 -27.74 0.96
C ARG A 203 0.80 -28.47 2.27
#